data_9d3e4e737ea65632016b4e9a1d76e650
#
_entry.id   9d3e4e737ea65632016b4e9a1d76e650
#
_cell.length_a   1.000
_cell.length_b   1.000
_cell.length_c   1.000
_cell.angle_alpha   90.00
_cell.angle_beta   90.00
_cell.angle_gamma   90.00
#
_symmetry.space_group_name_H-M   'P 1'
#
loop_
_entity.id
_entity.type
_entity.pdbx_description
1 polymer ?
#
loop_
_entity_poly.entity_id
_entity_poly.type
_entity_poly.pdbx_seq_one_letter_code
_entity_poly.pdbx_strand_id
1 'polypeptide(L)' 'MDKINRLKVVLVEKEKSGKWLAAQLGKSACTVSKWCNNITQPDLQTLVKIADLLEVDKRDLLTPTSNLTSTTK' A
#
# COMPACT_ATOMS: atom_id res chain seq x y z
N MET A 1 -10.00 1.45 14.23
CA MET A 1 -8.77 0.77 13.81
C MET A 1 -7.94 1.66 12.92
N ASP A 2 -6.68 1.75 13.19
CA ASP A 2 -5.81 2.62 12.42
C ASP A 2 -5.42 1.98 11.11
N LYS A 3 -5.43 2.77 10.07
CA LYS A 3 -5.00 2.32 8.76
C LYS A 3 -3.51 2.63 8.60
N ILE A 4 -2.75 1.59 8.33
CA ILE A 4 -1.30 1.75 8.21
C ILE A 4 -0.90 2.12 6.80
N ASN A 5 -1.62 1.61 5.80
CA ASN A 5 -1.30 1.94 4.42
C ASN A 5 -2.47 2.61 3.73
N ARG A 6 -2.16 3.31 2.65
CA ARG A 6 -3.13 4.00 1.80
C ARG A 6 -3.23 3.36 0.43
N LEU A 7 -2.97 2.07 0.35
CA LEU A 7 -2.90 1.39 -0.94
C LEU A 7 -4.19 1.53 -1.74
N LYS A 8 -5.32 1.37 -1.08
CA LYS A 8 -6.61 1.48 -1.76
C LYS A 8 -6.79 2.85 -2.38
N VAL A 9 -6.45 3.90 -1.63
CA VAL A 9 -6.58 5.27 -2.11
C VAL A 9 -5.69 5.50 -3.31
N VAL A 10 -4.44 5.04 -3.22
CA VAL A 10 -3.48 5.25 -4.30
C VAL A 10 -3.91 4.49 -5.55
N LEU A 11 -4.42 3.27 -5.40
CA LEU A 11 -4.92 2.51 -6.54
C LEU A 11 -6.05 3.27 -7.24
N VAL A 12 -6.96 3.82 -6.47
CA VAL A 12 -8.06 4.59 -7.05
C VAL A 12 -7.53 5.83 -7.77
N GLU A 13 -6.59 6.52 -7.15
CA GLU A 13 -6.01 7.71 -7.76
C GLU A 13 -5.29 7.39 -9.07
N LYS A 14 -4.69 6.20 -9.15
CA LYS A 14 -4.00 5.78 -10.37
C LYS A 14 -4.90 5.03 -11.33
N GLU A 15 -6.19 4.89 -10.99
CA GLU A 15 -7.17 4.20 -11.81
C GLU A 15 -6.77 2.75 -12.06
N LYS A 16 -6.25 2.10 -11.02
CA LYS A 16 -5.85 0.69 -11.08
C LYS A 16 -6.68 -0.11 -10.08
N SER A 17 -6.84 -1.40 -10.35
CA SER A 17 -7.58 -2.27 -9.46
C SER A 17 -6.65 -3.14 -8.63
N GLY A 18 -7.19 -3.69 -7.56
CA GLY A 18 -6.45 -4.66 -6.78
C GLY A 18 -6.10 -5.90 -7.57
N LYS A 19 -7.00 -6.32 -8.47
CA LYS A 19 -6.73 -7.46 -9.33
C LYS A 19 -5.55 -7.20 -10.25
N TRP A 20 -5.49 -6.00 -10.80
CA TRP A 20 -4.38 -5.62 -11.64
C TRP A 20 -3.07 -5.72 -10.85
N LEU A 21 -3.07 -5.18 -9.64
CA LEU A 21 -1.87 -5.19 -8.83
C LEU A 21 -1.47 -6.63 -8.48
N ALA A 22 -2.43 -7.47 -8.13
CA ALA A 22 -2.16 -8.86 -7.81
C ALA A 22 -1.49 -9.56 -8.98
N ALA A 23 -1.99 -9.31 -10.19
CA ALA A 23 -1.41 -9.91 -11.38
C ALA A 23 0.03 -9.44 -11.59
N GLN A 24 0.29 -8.16 -11.37
CA GLN A 24 1.63 -7.62 -11.53
C GLN A 24 2.62 -8.21 -10.53
N LEU A 25 2.15 -8.52 -9.34
CA LEU A 25 3.01 -9.01 -8.27
C LEU A 25 3.07 -10.53 -8.19
N GLY A 26 2.25 -11.22 -8.96
CA GLY A 26 2.16 -12.68 -8.85
C GLY A 26 1.53 -13.11 -7.54
N LYS A 27 0.65 -12.30 -6.98
CA LYS A 27 -0.05 -12.62 -5.74
C LYS A 27 -1.53 -12.84 -6.02
N SER A 28 -2.24 -13.41 -5.05
CA SER A 28 -3.68 -13.60 -5.21
C SER A 28 -4.40 -12.28 -4.96
N ALA A 29 -5.57 -12.15 -5.58
CA ALA A 29 -6.40 -10.99 -5.35
C ALA A 29 -6.81 -10.87 -3.88
N CYS A 30 -6.98 -12.01 -3.24
CA CYS A 30 -7.33 -12.05 -1.82
C CYS A 30 -6.23 -11.39 -0.97
N THR A 31 -4.97 -11.70 -1.27
CA THR A 31 -3.85 -11.12 -0.55
C THR A 31 -3.83 -9.59 -0.70
N VAL A 32 -4.01 -9.12 -1.93
CA VAL A 32 -4.01 -7.67 -2.16
C VAL A 32 -5.22 -7.02 -1.48
N SER A 33 -6.36 -7.69 -1.51
CA SER A 33 -7.54 -7.17 -0.83
C SER A 33 -7.29 -6.98 0.68
N LYS A 34 -6.60 -7.93 1.29
CA LYS A 34 -6.26 -7.80 2.71
C LYS A 34 -5.36 -6.59 2.95
N TRP A 35 -4.42 -6.34 2.05
CA TRP A 35 -3.58 -5.15 2.17
C TRP A 35 -4.42 -3.88 2.05
N CYS A 36 -5.33 -3.84 1.08
CA CYS A 36 -6.18 -2.68 0.87
C CYS A 36 -7.07 -2.37 2.07
N ASN A 37 -7.48 -3.41 2.76
CA ASN A 37 -8.33 -3.26 3.92
C ASN A 37 -7.55 -3.18 5.23
N ASN A 38 -6.23 -3.14 5.14
CA ASN A 38 -5.34 -3.06 6.30
C ASN A 38 -5.50 -4.22 7.27
N ILE A 39 -5.91 -5.38 6.75
CA ILE A 39 -5.97 -6.60 7.56
C ILE A 39 -4.56 -7.16 7.72
N THR A 40 -3.79 -7.16 6.63
CA THR A 40 -2.38 -7.50 6.66
C THR A 40 -1.63 -6.44 5.87
N GLN A 41 -0.31 -6.43 5.99
CA GLN A 41 0.51 -5.44 5.32
C GLN A 41 1.50 -6.14 4.39
N PRO A 42 1.82 -5.55 3.25
CA PRO A 42 2.88 -6.09 2.41
C PRO A 42 4.23 -5.88 3.10
N ASP A 43 5.19 -6.76 2.81
CA ASP A 43 6.53 -6.56 3.35
C ASP A 43 7.19 -5.39 2.62
N LEU A 44 8.35 -4.99 3.13
CA LEU A 44 9.02 -3.80 2.61
C LEU A 44 9.38 -3.95 1.13
N GLN A 45 9.89 -5.11 0.74
CA GLN A 45 10.26 -5.33 -0.66
C GLN A 45 9.05 -5.25 -1.58
N THR A 46 7.94 -5.84 -1.14
CA THR A 46 6.70 -5.77 -1.92
C THR A 46 6.19 -4.34 -2.00
N LEU A 47 6.29 -3.61 -0.90
CA LEU A 47 5.85 -2.22 -0.87
C LEU A 47 6.63 -1.39 -1.88
N VAL A 48 7.94 -1.60 -1.96
CA VAL A 48 8.76 -0.88 -2.94
C VAL A 48 8.33 -1.22 -4.36
N LYS A 49 8.04 -2.51 -4.63
CA LYS A 49 7.57 -2.90 -5.95
C LYS A 49 6.24 -2.26 -6.29
N ILE A 50 5.34 -2.18 -5.32
CA ILE A 50 4.04 -1.53 -5.54
C ILE A 50 4.25 -0.06 -5.87
N ALA A 51 5.11 0.61 -5.14
CA ALA A 51 5.39 2.02 -5.40
C ALA A 51 5.93 2.21 -6.82
N ASP A 52 6.85 1.34 -7.25
CA ASP A 52 7.38 1.42 -8.60
C ASP A 52 6.30 1.20 -9.65
N LEU A 53 5.44 0.21 -9.43
CA LEU A 53 4.39 -0.10 -10.39
C LEU A 53 3.37 1.03 -10.50
N LEU A 54 3.11 1.71 -9.41
CA LEU A 54 2.15 2.80 -9.39
C LEU A 54 2.80 4.15 -9.64
N GLU A 55 4.12 4.17 -9.79
CA GLU A 55 4.89 5.38 -10.05
C GLU A 55 4.68 6.44 -8.97
N VAL A 56 4.74 5.98 -7.73
CA VAL A 56 4.62 6.87 -6.58
C VAL A 56 5.77 6.58 -5.63
N ASP A 57 6.00 7.51 -4.70
CA ASP A 57 6.98 7.29 -3.65
C ASP A 57 6.39 6.28 -2.67
N LYS A 58 7.25 5.39 -2.16
CA LYS A 58 6.77 4.38 -1.20
C LYS A 58 6.15 5.04 0.02
N ARG A 59 6.57 6.27 0.35
CA ARG A 59 5.97 7.00 1.46
C ARG A 59 4.51 7.36 1.20
N ASP A 60 4.13 7.48 -0.06
CA ASP A 60 2.75 7.79 -0.40
C ASP A 60 1.82 6.63 -0.12
N LEU A 61 2.36 5.45 0.06
CA LEU A 61 1.58 4.26 0.37
C LEU A 61 1.34 4.10 1.86
N LEU A 62 1.98 4.90 2.68
CA LEU A 62 1.85 4.79 4.11
C LEU A 62 0.97 5.90 4.64
N THR A 63 0.16 5.56 5.66
CA THR A 63 -0.69 6.55 6.28
C THR A 63 0.16 7.51 7.08
N PRO A 64 0.00 8.82 6.88
CA PRO A 64 0.74 9.79 7.69
C PRO A 64 0.36 9.65 9.15
N THR A 65 1.35 9.71 10.00
CA THR A 65 1.11 9.61 11.43
C THR A 65 1.81 10.76 12.10
N SER A 66 1.14 11.88 12.14
CA SER A 66 1.75 13.09 12.69
C SER A 66 2.19 12.89 14.13
N ASN A 67 1.51 12.09 14.88
CA ASN A 67 1.90 11.87 16.24
C ASN A 67 3.19 11.06 16.36
N LEU A 68 3.55 10.33 15.34
CA LEU A 68 4.80 9.58 15.37
C LEU A 68 6.00 10.46 15.17
N THR A 69 5.81 11.59 14.57
CA THR A 69 6.95 12.45 14.28
C THR A 69 7.60 12.95 15.54
N SER A 70 6.85 13.00 16.61
CA SER A 70 7.40 13.49 17.86
C SER A 70 8.40 12.53 18.45
N THR A 71 8.42 11.32 18.03
CA THR A 71 9.29 10.35 18.68
C THR A 71 10.61 10.25 18.01
N THR A 72 10.77 10.81 16.93
CA THR A 72 11.99 10.54 16.33
C THR A 72 12.84 11.72 16.24
N LYS A 73 12.71 11.20 16.71
CA LYS A 73 13.49 11.57 16.71
C LYS A 73 13.84 11.93 16.54
#